data_76df633c56264a0a61021022f991c0a0
#
_entry.id   76df633c56264a0a61021022f991c0a0
#
_cell.length_a   1.000
_cell.length_b   1.000
_cell.length_c   1.000
_cell.angle_alpha   90.00
_cell.angle_beta   90.00
_cell.angle_gamma   90.00
#
_symmetry.space_group_name_H-M   'P 1'
#
loop_
_entity.id
_entity.type
_entity.pdbx_description
1 polymer ?
#
loop_
_entity_poly.entity_id
_entity_poly.type
_entity_poly.pdbx_seq_one_letter_code
_entity_poly.pdbx_strand_id
1 'polypeptide(L)'
;AIKEGYLSPIKALTIPLQLDLSGVSMQAGDFKAGEIATALDPYLYQIADEMEKYCQDRKTVVFLPLVKTSQKFRDILNEKGFQAAEVNGESKDRAEVLEDFDHDKYNVLCNSMLLTEGWDCPSVDCVVVLRPTKVRSLYSQMVGRGTRLNPGKEDLLLLDFLWHTERHELCHPANLICESEEVARKMTENLEKEAGCPIDLEEAEKQASEDVVAQREEALAQKLA
;
A
#
# COMPACT_ATOMS: atom_id res chain seq x y z
N ALA A 1 -13.05 10.80 -7.81
CA ALA A 1 -12.79 11.71 -6.69
C ALA A 1 -11.40 12.35 -6.78
N ILE A 2 -10.36 11.59 -7.17
CA ILE A 2 -9.00 12.13 -7.41
C ILE A 2 -9.01 13.10 -8.59
N LYS A 3 -9.58 12.71 -9.72
CA LYS A 3 -9.68 13.54 -10.95
C LYS A 3 -10.45 14.83 -10.75
N GLU A 4 -11.38 14.84 -9.80
CA GLU A 4 -12.23 15.98 -9.47
C GLU A 4 -11.63 16.88 -8.40
N GLY A 5 -10.46 16.52 -7.83
CA GLY A 5 -9.77 17.30 -6.81
C GLY A 5 -10.31 17.14 -5.38
N TYR A 6 -11.17 16.16 -5.13
CA TYR A 6 -11.70 15.88 -3.79
C TYR A 6 -10.79 15.02 -2.92
N LEU A 7 -9.86 14.31 -3.55
CA LEU A 7 -8.87 13.46 -2.86
C LEU A 7 -7.47 13.81 -3.36
N SER A 8 -6.48 13.53 -2.53
CA SER A 8 -5.07 13.71 -2.91
C SER A 8 -4.69 12.82 -4.08
N PRO A 9 -3.88 13.31 -5.04
CA PRO A 9 -3.26 12.43 -6.03
C PRO A 9 -2.46 11.34 -5.34
N ILE A 10 -2.40 10.16 -5.94
CA ILE A 10 -1.66 9.02 -5.41
C ILE A 10 -0.46 8.76 -6.30
N LYS A 11 0.73 8.71 -5.70
CA LYS A 11 1.95 8.20 -6.35
C LYS A 11 2.23 6.81 -5.82
N ALA A 12 2.26 5.83 -6.71
CA ALA A 12 2.63 4.46 -6.38
C ALA A 12 4.15 4.31 -6.50
N LEU A 13 4.74 3.74 -5.46
CA LEU A 13 6.14 3.37 -5.43
C LEU A 13 6.23 1.86 -5.26
N THR A 14 6.64 1.16 -6.31
CA THR A 14 6.91 -0.27 -6.23
C THR A 14 8.32 -0.47 -5.69
N ILE A 15 8.43 -1.07 -4.52
CA ILE A 15 9.71 -1.37 -3.89
C ILE A 15 10.30 -2.61 -4.56
N PRO A 16 11.58 -2.59 -5.00
CA PRO A 16 12.20 -3.73 -5.67
C PRO A 16 12.62 -4.82 -4.66
N LEU A 17 11.68 -5.25 -3.84
CA LEU A 17 11.83 -6.30 -2.85
C LEU A 17 10.74 -7.33 -3.08
N GLN A 18 11.14 -8.56 -3.45
CA GLN A 18 10.21 -9.65 -3.67
C GLN A 18 9.85 -10.34 -2.36
N LEU A 19 8.57 -10.38 -2.04
CA LEU A 19 8.04 -11.00 -0.85
C LEU A 19 7.28 -12.28 -1.23
N ASP A 20 7.73 -13.43 -0.73
CA ASP A 20 7.18 -14.74 -1.09
C ASP A 20 5.95 -15.09 -0.24
N LEU A 21 4.79 -15.14 -0.87
CA LEU A 21 3.52 -15.58 -0.30
C LEU A 21 3.04 -16.92 -0.86
N SER A 22 3.88 -17.66 -1.57
CA SER A 22 3.46 -18.87 -2.30
C SER A 22 2.85 -19.94 -1.40
N GLY A 23 3.29 -20.06 -0.14
CA GLY A 23 2.77 -21.03 0.82
C GLY A 23 1.53 -20.56 1.61
N VAL A 24 1.05 -19.35 1.40
CA VAL A 24 -0.06 -18.79 2.17
C VAL A 24 -1.40 -19.30 1.66
N SER A 25 -2.20 -19.89 2.54
CA SER A 25 -3.52 -20.41 2.22
C SER A 25 -4.64 -19.38 2.41
N MET A 26 -5.83 -19.73 1.89
CA MET A 26 -7.01 -18.87 1.91
C MET A 26 -7.96 -19.23 3.05
N GLN A 27 -8.65 -18.23 3.56
CA GLN A 27 -9.74 -18.38 4.52
C GLN A 27 -10.76 -17.25 4.30
N ALA A 28 -12.03 -17.62 4.18
CA ALA A 28 -13.13 -16.65 4.03
C ALA A 28 -12.93 -15.64 2.87
N GLY A 29 -12.38 -16.09 1.76
CA GLY A 29 -12.19 -15.26 0.56
C GLY A 29 -10.95 -14.40 0.55
N ASP A 30 -10.08 -14.52 1.54
CA ASP A 30 -8.82 -13.79 1.60
C ASP A 30 -7.70 -14.67 2.17
N PHE A 31 -6.47 -14.15 2.18
CA PHE A 31 -5.32 -14.83 2.78
C PHE A 31 -5.48 -14.95 4.30
N LYS A 32 -4.97 -16.06 4.87
CA LYS A 32 -4.90 -16.22 6.32
C LYS A 32 -3.87 -15.26 6.93
N ALA A 33 -4.33 -14.37 7.82
CA ALA A 33 -3.48 -13.36 8.43
C ALA A 33 -2.26 -13.93 9.15
N GLY A 34 -2.43 -15.03 9.87
CA GLY A 34 -1.32 -15.68 10.59
C GLY A 34 -0.24 -16.23 9.66
N GLU A 35 -0.63 -16.75 8.50
CA GLU A 35 0.32 -17.26 7.50
C GLU A 35 1.03 -16.12 6.76
N ILE A 36 0.33 -15.01 6.49
CA ILE A 36 0.97 -13.80 5.97
C ILE A 36 2.02 -13.30 6.95
N ALA A 37 1.69 -13.23 8.25
CA ALA A 37 2.62 -12.79 9.28
C ALA A 37 3.89 -13.64 9.31
N THR A 38 3.75 -14.96 9.21
CA THR A 38 4.87 -15.89 9.14
C THR A 38 5.72 -15.66 7.88
N ALA A 39 5.09 -15.45 6.74
CA ALA A 39 5.79 -15.20 5.48
C ALA A 39 6.53 -13.86 5.47
N LEU A 40 5.98 -12.83 6.12
CA LEU A 40 6.59 -11.51 6.24
C LEU A 40 7.76 -11.44 7.22
N ASP A 41 7.74 -12.25 8.26
CA ASP A 41 8.69 -12.13 9.37
C ASP A 41 10.17 -12.04 8.93
N PRO A 42 10.65 -12.87 7.99
CA PRO A 42 12.04 -12.78 7.53
C PRO A 42 12.40 -11.48 6.81
N TYR A 43 11.41 -10.73 6.32
CA TYR A 43 11.62 -9.55 5.49
C TYR A 43 11.44 -8.23 6.25
N LEU A 44 11.01 -8.25 7.50
CA LEU A 44 10.64 -7.03 8.24
C LEU A 44 11.78 -6.01 8.32
N TYR A 45 13.01 -6.45 8.57
CA TYR A 45 14.17 -5.54 8.58
C TYR A 45 14.45 -4.95 7.20
N GLN A 46 14.35 -5.74 6.15
CA GLN A 46 14.53 -5.27 4.76
C GLN A 46 13.46 -4.24 4.38
N ILE A 47 12.22 -4.47 4.79
CA ILE A 47 11.12 -3.54 4.56
C ILE A 47 11.38 -2.22 5.31
N ALA A 48 11.84 -2.29 6.55
CA ALA A 48 12.20 -1.11 7.31
C ALA A 48 13.35 -0.33 6.67
N ASP A 49 14.35 -1.01 6.11
CA ASP A 49 15.43 -0.39 5.35
C ASP A 49 14.90 0.37 4.12
N GLU A 50 13.94 -0.21 3.40
CA GLU A 50 13.32 0.46 2.27
C GLU A 50 12.48 1.67 2.70
N MET A 51 11.77 1.58 3.81
CA MET A 51 11.05 2.72 4.38
C MET A 51 12.01 3.84 4.79
N GLU A 52 13.18 3.52 5.32
CA GLU A 52 14.21 4.51 5.65
C GLU A 52 14.64 5.32 4.42
N LYS A 53 14.71 4.70 3.25
CA LYS A 53 15.05 5.39 2.00
C LYS A 53 13.95 6.34 1.52
N TYR A 54 12.68 5.97 1.66
CA TYR A 54 11.58 6.64 0.96
C TYR A 54 10.59 7.37 1.85
N CYS A 55 10.52 7.03 3.14
CA CYS A 55 9.45 7.47 4.04
C CYS A 55 9.89 8.30 5.24
N GLN A 56 11.19 8.62 5.38
CA GLN A 56 11.69 9.35 6.57
C GLN A 56 10.98 10.67 6.83
N ASP A 57 10.66 11.40 5.76
CA ASP A 57 10.05 12.72 5.84
C ASP A 57 8.52 12.66 5.66
N ARG A 58 7.94 11.47 5.75
CA ARG A 58 6.53 11.24 5.54
C ARG A 58 5.82 10.90 6.85
N LYS A 59 4.55 11.23 6.93
CA LYS A 59 3.65 10.79 7.98
C LYS A 59 2.95 9.52 7.51
N THR A 60 3.35 8.39 8.08
CA THR A 60 3.09 7.07 7.49
C THR A 60 2.17 6.22 8.35
N VAL A 61 1.21 5.56 7.71
CA VAL A 61 0.41 4.48 8.31
C VAL A 61 0.82 3.16 7.67
N VAL A 62 1.13 2.16 8.50
CA VAL A 62 1.50 0.82 8.06
C VAL A 62 0.42 -0.17 8.51
N PHE A 63 -0.07 -0.97 7.57
CA PHE A 63 -1.05 -2.03 7.83
C PHE A 63 -0.36 -3.38 7.83
N LEU A 64 -0.47 -4.10 8.95
CA LEU A 64 0.15 -5.40 9.16
C LEU A 64 -0.91 -6.48 9.44
N PRO A 65 -0.58 -7.77 9.26
CA PRO A 65 -1.57 -8.84 9.37
C PRO A 65 -1.98 -9.20 10.80
N LEU A 66 -1.07 -9.07 11.78
CA LEU A 66 -1.32 -9.44 13.18
C LEU A 66 -0.78 -8.39 14.15
N VAL A 67 -1.35 -8.37 15.37
CA VAL A 67 -0.88 -7.50 16.46
C VAL A 67 0.61 -7.73 16.77
N LYS A 68 1.04 -8.98 16.90
CA LYS A 68 2.45 -9.30 17.18
C LYS A 68 3.39 -8.77 16.09
N THR A 69 3.01 -8.93 14.83
CA THR A 69 3.79 -8.45 13.69
C THR A 69 3.87 -6.93 13.70
N SER A 70 2.75 -6.28 13.99
CA SER A 70 2.66 -4.82 14.09
C SER A 70 3.56 -4.27 15.21
N GLN A 71 3.54 -4.89 16.38
CA GLN A 71 4.39 -4.51 17.52
C GLN A 71 5.88 -4.74 17.20
N LYS A 72 6.20 -5.86 16.61
CA LYS A 72 7.58 -6.17 16.19
C LYS A 72 8.09 -5.17 15.16
N PHE A 73 7.27 -4.87 14.17
CA PHE A 73 7.66 -3.91 13.12
C PHE A 73 7.82 -2.49 13.66
N ARG A 74 6.95 -2.06 14.57
CA ARG A 74 7.12 -0.80 15.31
C ARG A 74 8.48 -0.74 15.98
N ASP A 75 8.89 -1.79 16.69
CA ASP A 75 10.17 -1.85 17.39
C ASP A 75 11.35 -1.78 16.42
N ILE A 76 11.26 -2.49 15.30
CA ILE A 76 12.27 -2.44 14.22
C ILE A 76 12.40 -1.02 13.65
N LEU A 77 11.28 -0.36 13.38
CA LEU A 77 11.28 1.02 12.87
C LEU A 77 11.94 1.98 13.87
N ASN A 78 11.65 1.81 15.17
CA ASN A 78 12.28 2.64 16.21
C ASN A 78 13.80 2.40 16.30
N GLU A 79 14.26 1.17 16.10
CA GLU A 79 15.70 0.87 15.98
C GLU A 79 16.34 1.61 14.79
N LYS A 80 15.57 1.83 13.71
CA LYS A 80 16.02 2.55 12.51
C LYS A 80 15.97 4.07 12.64
N GLY A 81 15.48 4.59 13.75
CA GLY A 81 15.40 6.03 14.00
C GLY A 81 14.04 6.67 13.69
N PHE A 82 13.03 5.89 13.31
CA PHE A 82 11.66 6.38 13.23
C PHE A 82 11.09 6.59 14.63
N GLN A 83 10.04 7.40 14.72
CA GLN A 83 9.21 7.56 15.90
C GLN A 83 7.89 6.82 15.65
N ALA A 84 7.93 5.52 15.79
CA ALA A 84 6.81 4.64 15.48
C ALA A 84 6.01 4.28 16.72
N ALA A 85 4.68 4.29 16.56
CA ALA A 85 3.72 3.80 17.54
C ALA A 85 2.90 2.66 16.94
N GLU A 86 2.22 1.90 17.80
CA GLU A 86 1.33 0.80 17.40
C GLU A 86 0.00 0.93 18.12
N VAL A 87 -1.09 0.68 17.42
CA VAL A 87 -2.43 0.59 17.98
C VAL A 87 -3.14 -0.67 17.53
N ASN A 88 -3.96 -1.23 18.42
CA ASN A 88 -4.81 -2.38 18.12
C ASN A 88 -6.09 -2.30 18.93
N GLY A 89 -7.00 -3.26 18.78
CA GLY A 89 -8.30 -3.27 19.45
C GLY A 89 -8.24 -3.40 20.97
N GLU A 90 -7.11 -3.87 21.51
CA GLU A 90 -6.89 -4.05 22.96
C GLU A 90 -6.08 -2.92 23.59
N SER A 91 -5.61 -1.96 22.78
CA SER A 91 -4.82 -0.82 23.29
C SER A 91 -5.66 0.06 24.21
N LYS A 92 -5.27 0.17 25.47
CA LYS A 92 -5.95 1.01 26.47
C LYS A 92 -5.67 2.50 26.24
N ASP A 93 -4.52 2.82 25.67
CA ASP A 93 -4.03 4.17 25.37
C ASP A 93 -4.29 4.60 23.92
N ARG A 94 -5.19 3.90 23.22
CA ARG A 94 -5.44 4.09 21.81
C ARG A 94 -5.74 5.54 21.42
N ALA A 95 -6.65 6.19 22.13
CA ALA A 95 -7.04 7.57 21.85
C ALA A 95 -5.86 8.53 22.01
N GLU A 96 -5.04 8.34 23.04
CA GLU A 96 -3.84 9.14 23.31
C GLU A 96 -2.79 8.95 22.20
N VAL A 97 -2.54 7.71 21.78
CA VAL A 97 -1.57 7.40 20.71
C VAL A 97 -2.02 8.01 19.38
N LEU A 98 -3.30 7.91 19.03
CA LEU A 98 -3.83 8.50 17.81
C LEU A 98 -3.75 10.04 17.82
N GLU A 99 -4.02 10.66 18.97
CA GLU A 99 -3.89 12.11 19.15
C GLU A 99 -2.42 12.53 19.03
N ASP A 100 -1.50 11.81 19.67
CA ASP A 100 -0.07 12.06 19.61
C ASP A 100 0.47 11.91 18.18
N PHE A 101 -0.04 10.93 17.43
CA PHE A 101 0.28 10.78 16.01
C PHE A 101 -0.23 11.96 15.18
N ASP A 102 -1.45 12.40 15.42
CA ASP A 102 -2.02 13.59 14.76
C ASP A 102 -1.20 14.85 15.03
N HIS A 103 -0.65 14.99 16.24
CA HIS A 103 0.20 16.12 16.66
C HIS A 103 1.70 15.93 16.39
N ASP A 104 2.06 15.01 15.50
CA ASP A 104 3.44 14.79 15.05
C ASP A 104 4.43 14.25 16.10
N LYS A 105 3.94 13.73 17.23
CA LYS A 105 4.79 13.06 18.20
C LYS A 105 5.36 11.74 17.64
N TYR A 106 4.59 11.10 16.79
CA TYR A 106 5.00 9.93 16.03
C TYR A 106 4.91 10.23 14.53
N ASN A 107 5.84 9.71 13.74
CA ASN A 107 5.81 9.82 12.28
C ASN A 107 5.34 8.55 11.58
N VAL A 108 5.26 7.42 12.30
CA VAL A 108 4.74 6.16 11.79
C VAL A 108 3.74 5.57 12.78
N LEU A 109 2.61 5.14 12.25
CA LEU A 109 1.59 4.42 13.00
C LEU A 109 1.42 3.02 12.41
N CYS A 110 1.78 1.99 13.18
CA CYS A 110 1.59 0.60 12.80
C CYS A 110 0.26 0.10 13.39
N ASN A 111 -0.49 -0.64 12.59
CA ASN A 111 -1.72 -1.26 13.07
C ASN A 111 -2.01 -2.57 12.32
N SER A 112 -2.70 -3.48 13.00
CA SER A 112 -3.12 -4.78 12.46
C SER A 112 -4.61 -4.84 12.14
N MET A 113 -5.30 -3.74 12.37
CA MET A 113 -6.73 -3.59 12.12
C MET A 113 -6.94 -2.42 11.18
N LEU A 114 -8.11 -2.36 10.54
CA LEU A 114 -8.58 -1.11 9.98
C LEU A 114 -8.78 -0.13 11.13
N LEU A 115 -8.12 1.00 11.05
CA LEU A 115 -8.34 2.07 12.00
C LEU A 115 -9.85 2.40 12.01
N THR A 116 -10.43 2.47 13.22
CA THR A 116 -11.87 2.55 13.40
C THR A 116 -12.54 3.68 12.66
N GLU A 117 -13.83 3.50 12.42
CA GLU A 117 -14.72 4.58 12.03
C GLU A 117 -14.54 5.80 12.96
N GLY A 118 -14.46 6.98 12.36
CA GLY A 118 -14.29 8.23 13.08
C GLY A 118 -12.84 8.68 13.28
N TRP A 119 -11.83 7.83 13.05
CA TRP A 119 -10.46 8.33 13.04
C TRP A 119 -10.14 8.94 11.67
N ASP A 120 -9.68 10.16 11.69
CA ASP A 120 -9.28 10.90 10.50
C ASP A 120 -8.01 11.69 10.80
N CYS A 121 -7.00 11.52 9.98
CA CYS A 121 -5.74 12.27 10.08
C CYS A 121 -5.34 12.73 8.67
N PRO A 122 -5.84 13.91 8.23
CA PRO A 122 -5.62 14.40 6.88
C PRO A 122 -4.15 14.59 6.50
N SER A 123 -3.27 14.77 7.48
CA SER A 123 -1.83 14.95 7.25
C SER A 123 -1.08 13.66 6.88
N VAL A 124 -1.72 12.49 6.97
CA VAL A 124 -1.12 11.22 6.50
C VAL A 124 -0.84 11.32 5.00
N ASP A 125 0.41 11.19 4.62
CA ASP A 125 0.86 11.31 3.23
C ASP A 125 1.66 10.10 2.73
N CYS A 126 1.67 9.02 3.51
CA CYS A 126 2.28 7.75 3.12
C CYS A 126 1.49 6.57 3.70
N VAL A 127 1.22 5.58 2.87
CA VAL A 127 0.57 4.34 3.28
C VAL A 127 1.43 3.17 2.81
N VAL A 128 1.71 2.26 3.74
CA VAL A 128 2.46 1.03 3.47
C VAL A 128 1.54 -0.16 3.78
N VAL A 129 1.20 -0.94 2.76
CA VAL A 129 0.32 -2.09 2.91
C VAL A 129 1.17 -3.36 3.03
N LEU A 130 1.35 -3.83 4.27
CA LEU A 130 1.99 -5.11 4.58
C LEU A 130 0.97 -6.18 4.95
N ARG A 131 -0.28 -5.93 4.65
CA ARG A 131 -1.38 -6.88 4.72
C ARG A 131 -1.93 -7.07 3.31
N PRO A 132 -1.26 -7.87 2.46
CA PRO A 132 -1.75 -8.13 1.11
C PRO A 132 -3.13 -8.79 1.18
N THR A 133 -3.99 -8.40 0.26
CA THR A 133 -5.39 -8.84 0.26
C THR A 133 -5.90 -9.03 -1.17
N LYS A 134 -6.86 -9.93 -1.32
CA LYS A 134 -7.66 -10.10 -2.55
C LYS A 134 -8.95 -9.28 -2.50
N VAL A 135 -9.28 -8.71 -1.35
CA VAL A 135 -10.53 -7.99 -1.12
C VAL A 135 -10.36 -6.51 -1.45
N ARG A 136 -10.95 -6.10 -2.58
CA ARG A 136 -10.80 -4.74 -3.11
C ARG A 136 -11.32 -3.66 -2.15
N SER A 137 -12.43 -3.92 -1.45
CA SER A 137 -12.97 -2.98 -0.47
C SER A 137 -12.03 -2.76 0.71
N LEU A 138 -11.38 -3.82 1.20
CA LEU A 138 -10.40 -3.74 2.27
C LEU A 138 -9.17 -2.94 1.83
N TYR A 139 -8.67 -3.21 0.63
CA TYR A 139 -7.54 -2.49 0.05
C TYR A 139 -7.84 -0.99 -0.08
N SER A 140 -9.00 -0.65 -0.63
CA SER A 140 -9.44 0.74 -0.77
C SER A 140 -9.60 1.47 0.56
N GLN A 141 -10.06 0.77 1.60
CA GLN A 141 -10.18 1.35 2.94
C GLN A 141 -8.81 1.63 3.56
N MET A 142 -7.85 0.73 3.40
CA MET A 142 -6.48 0.94 3.89
C MET A 142 -5.83 2.15 3.20
N VAL A 143 -5.85 2.20 1.88
CA VAL A 143 -5.26 3.29 1.12
C VAL A 143 -6.02 4.61 1.37
N GLY A 144 -7.33 4.53 1.54
CA GLY A 144 -8.18 5.68 1.80
C GLY A 144 -7.80 6.49 3.04
N ARG A 145 -7.08 5.90 3.98
CA ARG A 145 -6.56 6.62 5.15
C ARG A 145 -5.57 7.73 4.81
N GLY A 146 -4.94 7.66 3.63
CA GLY A 146 -3.98 8.66 3.17
C GLY A 146 -4.49 9.58 2.07
N THR A 147 -5.74 9.46 1.64
CA THR A 147 -6.25 10.21 0.49
C THR A 147 -6.88 11.56 0.82
N ARG A 148 -6.98 11.94 2.09
CA ARG A 148 -7.58 13.21 2.50
C ARG A 148 -6.71 14.38 2.05
N LEU A 149 -7.37 15.46 1.60
CA LEU A 149 -6.70 16.73 1.30
C LEU A 149 -6.25 17.40 2.60
N ASN A 150 -5.07 18.01 2.57
CA ASN A 150 -4.54 18.78 3.69
C ASN A 150 -3.64 19.91 3.17
N PRO A 151 -3.68 21.10 3.76
CA PRO A 151 -2.77 22.19 3.38
C PRO A 151 -1.29 21.75 3.45
N GLY A 152 -0.54 22.00 2.39
CA GLY A 152 0.87 21.62 2.28
C GLY A 152 1.13 20.17 1.85
N LYS A 153 0.09 19.35 1.75
CA LYS A 153 0.20 17.98 1.26
C LYS A 153 0.02 17.97 -0.26
N GLU A 154 1.05 17.51 -0.98
CA GLU A 154 1.04 17.45 -2.45
C GLU A 154 0.41 16.16 -2.97
N ASP A 155 0.72 15.03 -2.33
CA ASP A 155 0.28 13.70 -2.76
C ASP A 155 0.23 12.72 -1.59
N LEU A 156 -0.30 11.53 -1.89
CA LEU A 156 -0.14 10.34 -1.05
C LEU A 156 0.89 9.43 -1.71
N LEU A 157 1.93 9.06 -0.99
CA LEU A 157 2.86 8.03 -1.42
C LEU A 157 2.34 6.65 -0.96
N LEU A 158 2.05 5.78 -1.92
CA LEU A 158 1.59 4.41 -1.66
C LEU A 158 2.73 3.45 -1.99
N LEU A 159 3.23 2.76 -0.97
CA LEU A 159 4.25 1.73 -1.16
C LEU A 159 3.59 0.39 -1.48
N ASP A 160 4.05 -0.22 -2.55
CA ASP A 160 3.71 -1.57 -2.95
C ASP A 160 4.99 -2.41 -3.05
N PHE A 161 4.85 -3.73 -3.06
CA PHE A 161 5.97 -4.66 -3.10
C PHE A 161 5.80 -5.66 -4.25
N LEU A 162 6.87 -6.34 -4.59
CA LEU A 162 6.84 -7.42 -5.56
C LEU A 162 6.38 -8.71 -4.87
N TRP A 163 5.06 -8.85 -4.73
CA TRP A 163 4.46 -10.01 -4.09
C TRP A 163 4.53 -11.24 -5.00
N HIS A 164 5.25 -12.27 -4.56
CA HIS A 164 5.25 -13.56 -5.24
C HIS A 164 4.17 -14.46 -4.63
N THR A 165 3.19 -14.84 -5.43
CA THR A 165 2.09 -15.71 -5.02
C THR A 165 1.69 -16.61 -6.19
N GLU A 166 1.26 -17.83 -5.88
CA GLU A 166 0.67 -18.73 -6.89
C GLU A 166 -0.72 -18.28 -7.33
N ARG A 167 -1.31 -17.30 -6.64
CA ARG A 167 -2.65 -16.78 -6.85
C ARG A 167 -2.60 -15.35 -7.36
N HIS A 168 -3.05 -15.14 -8.59
CA HIS A 168 -2.88 -13.89 -9.34
C HIS A 168 -3.91 -12.79 -9.06
N GLU A 169 -4.73 -12.89 -8.00
CA GLU A 169 -5.84 -11.97 -7.76
C GLU A 169 -5.56 -10.93 -6.67
N LEU A 170 -4.29 -10.71 -6.34
CA LEU A 170 -3.88 -9.75 -5.33
C LEU A 170 -4.22 -8.32 -5.75
N CYS A 171 -4.69 -7.50 -4.80
CA CYS A 171 -4.90 -6.08 -5.05
C CYS A 171 -3.56 -5.34 -5.15
N HIS A 172 -3.47 -4.51 -6.17
CA HIS A 172 -2.35 -3.61 -6.45
C HIS A 172 -2.86 -2.18 -6.62
N PRO A 173 -1.98 -1.16 -6.63
CA PRO A 173 -2.39 0.23 -6.82
C PRO A 173 -3.29 0.47 -8.03
N ALA A 174 -3.09 -0.26 -9.12
CA ALA A 174 -3.94 -0.17 -10.31
C ALA A 174 -5.41 -0.46 -10.03
N ASN A 175 -5.72 -1.31 -9.05
CA ASN A 175 -7.08 -1.67 -8.69
C ASN A 175 -7.85 -0.53 -8.02
N LEU A 176 -7.18 0.54 -7.61
CA LEU A 176 -7.82 1.73 -7.03
C LEU A 176 -8.46 2.63 -8.09
N ILE A 177 -7.98 2.59 -9.31
CA ILE A 177 -8.35 3.58 -10.34
C ILE A 177 -8.85 2.95 -11.65
N CYS A 178 -8.37 1.78 -12.04
CA CYS A 178 -8.74 1.14 -13.29
C CYS A 178 -10.12 0.47 -13.21
N GLU A 179 -10.97 0.76 -14.22
CA GLU A 179 -12.26 0.10 -14.38
C GLU A 179 -12.13 -1.23 -15.14
N SER A 180 -11.14 -1.34 -16.03
CA SER A 180 -10.86 -2.53 -16.83
C SER A 180 -9.75 -3.36 -16.20
N GLU A 181 -9.97 -4.67 -16.06
CA GLU A 181 -8.93 -5.58 -15.56
C GLU A 181 -7.73 -5.68 -16.49
N GLU A 182 -7.94 -5.55 -17.79
CA GLU A 182 -6.86 -5.57 -18.78
C GLU A 182 -5.92 -4.36 -18.60
N VAL A 183 -6.49 -3.17 -18.41
CA VAL A 183 -5.73 -1.95 -18.14
C VAL A 183 -5.04 -2.03 -16.79
N ALA A 184 -5.71 -2.54 -15.76
CA ALA A 184 -5.13 -2.71 -14.43
C ALA A 184 -3.93 -3.65 -14.46
N ARG A 185 -4.01 -4.75 -15.19
CA ARG A 185 -2.92 -5.70 -15.37
C ARG A 185 -1.72 -5.07 -16.08
N LYS A 186 -1.98 -4.34 -17.16
CA LYS A 186 -0.93 -3.63 -17.90
C LYS A 186 -0.28 -2.55 -17.05
N MET A 187 -1.07 -1.79 -16.30
CA MET A 187 -0.56 -0.78 -15.38
C MET A 187 0.32 -1.39 -14.30
N THR A 188 -0.08 -2.52 -13.71
CA THR A 188 0.71 -3.24 -12.71
C THR A 188 2.05 -3.69 -13.30
N GLU A 189 2.06 -4.26 -14.50
CA GLU A 189 3.29 -4.64 -15.20
C GLU A 189 4.22 -3.43 -15.42
N ASN A 190 3.66 -2.32 -15.87
CA ASN A 190 4.43 -1.09 -16.11
C ASN A 190 5.04 -0.53 -14.80
N LEU A 191 4.27 -0.53 -13.71
CA LEU A 191 4.74 -0.07 -12.41
C LEU A 191 5.87 -0.96 -11.86
N GLU A 192 5.78 -2.26 -12.06
CA GLU A 192 6.84 -3.20 -11.64
C GLU A 192 8.14 -2.99 -12.43
N LYS A 193 8.05 -2.64 -13.71
CA LYS A 193 9.22 -2.32 -14.54
C LYS A 193 9.93 -1.04 -14.09
N GLU A 194 9.20 -0.14 -13.48
CA GLU A 194 9.72 1.14 -12.98
C GLU A 194 9.87 1.14 -11.46
N ALA A 195 10.12 -0.04 -10.85
CA ALA A 195 10.34 -0.17 -9.43
C ALA A 195 11.41 0.79 -8.91
N GLY A 196 11.18 1.39 -7.75
CA GLY A 196 12.05 2.39 -7.16
C GLY A 196 11.73 3.83 -7.54
N CYS A 197 10.81 4.06 -8.49
CA CYS A 197 10.36 5.39 -8.91
C CYS A 197 8.91 5.64 -8.53
N PRO A 198 8.58 6.73 -7.81
CA PRO A 198 7.18 7.11 -7.58
C PRO A 198 6.51 7.53 -8.88
N ILE A 199 5.34 6.97 -9.17
CA ILE A 199 4.60 7.25 -10.41
C ILE A 199 3.16 7.63 -10.06
N ASP A 200 2.68 8.74 -10.62
CA ASP A 200 1.30 9.17 -10.48
C ASP A 200 0.34 8.14 -11.08
N LEU A 201 -0.70 7.75 -10.33
CA LEU A 201 -1.63 6.71 -10.75
C LEU A 201 -2.44 7.10 -11.99
N GLU A 202 -2.84 8.36 -12.12
CA GLU A 202 -3.60 8.81 -13.29
C GLU A 202 -2.75 8.78 -14.57
N GLU A 203 -1.48 9.18 -14.46
CA GLU A 203 -0.52 9.08 -15.56
C GLU A 203 -0.24 7.62 -15.93
N ALA A 204 -0.08 6.76 -14.93
CA ALA A 204 0.14 5.33 -15.15
C ALA A 204 -1.07 4.65 -15.81
N GLU A 205 -2.30 5.02 -15.42
CA GLU A 205 -3.52 4.51 -16.05
C GLU A 205 -3.62 4.95 -17.52
N LYS A 206 -3.33 6.21 -17.78
CA LYS A 206 -3.34 6.75 -19.15
C LYS A 206 -2.35 6.00 -20.04
N GLN A 207 -1.13 5.83 -19.58
CA GLN A 207 -0.10 5.09 -20.32
C GLN A 207 -0.50 3.63 -20.55
N ALA A 208 -1.03 2.96 -19.55
CA ALA A 208 -1.50 1.58 -19.66
C ALA A 208 -2.67 1.44 -20.65
N SER A 209 -3.59 2.39 -20.66
CA SER A 209 -4.71 2.42 -21.61
C SER A 209 -4.21 2.57 -23.06
N GLU A 210 -3.26 3.44 -23.30
CA GLU A 210 -2.62 3.61 -24.60
C GLU A 210 -1.88 2.34 -25.04
N ASP A 211 -1.15 1.69 -24.12
CA ASP A 211 -0.43 0.45 -24.39
C ASP A 211 -1.37 -0.70 -24.76
N VAL A 212 -2.51 -0.81 -24.08
CA VAL A 212 -3.53 -1.83 -24.39
C VAL A 212 -4.11 -1.63 -25.79
N VAL A 213 -4.42 -0.39 -26.16
CA VAL A 213 -4.93 -0.07 -27.51
C VAL A 213 -3.89 -0.43 -28.56
N ALA A 214 -2.64 -0.03 -28.36
CA ALA A 214 -1.54 -0.34 -29.29
C ALA A 214 -1.34 -1.84 -29.47
N GLN A 215 -1.40 -2.61 -28.39
CA GLN A 215 -1.29 -4.08 -28.45
C GLN A 215 -2.44 -4.72 -29.21
N ARG A 216 -3.66 -4.22 -29.07
CA ARG A 216 -4.84 -4.71 -29.80
C ARG A 216 -4.71 -4.43 -31.30
N GLU A 217 -4.27 -3.23 -31.66
CA GLU A 217 -4.03 -2.84 -33.07
C GLU A 217 -2.96 -3.69 -33.71
N GLU A 218 -1.84 -3.93 -33.01
CA GLU A 218 -0.77 -4.79 -33.50
C GLU A 218 -1.25 -6.23 -33.68
N ALA A 219 -1.96 -6.78 -32.71
CA ALA A 219 -2.51 -8.13 -32.80
C ALA A 219 -3.51 -8.28 -33.95
N LEU A 220 -4.30 -7.25 -34.23
CA LEU A 220 -5.22 -7.23 -35.37
C LEU A 220 -4.46 -7.18 -36.69
N ALA A 221 -3.44 -6.32 -36.80
CA ALA A 221 -2.61 -6.22 -38.00
C ALA A 221 -1.91 -7.56 -38.33
N GLN A 222 -1.40 -8.26 -37.31
CA GLN A 222 -0.78 -9.59 -37.48
C GLN A 222 -1.77 -10.63 -38.00
N LYS A 223 -3.04 -10.57 -37.58
CA LYS A 223 -4.08 -11.51 -38.05
C LYS A 223 -4.52 -11.23 -39.49
N LEU A 224 -4.36 -10.00 -39.96
CA LEU A 224 -4.74 -9.59 -41.30
C LEU A 224 -3.60 -9.74 -42.32
N ALA A 225 -2.39 -9.94 -41.87
CA ALA A 225 -1.24 -10.22 -42.70
C ALA A 225 -1.15 -11.70 -43.06
#